data_b0ec7cefd5098f0b54970f63c76b3a79
#
_entry.id   b0ec7cefd5098f0b54970f63c76b3a79
#
_cell.length_a   1.000
_cell.length_b   1.000
_cell.length_c   1.000
_cell.angle_alpha   90.00
_cell.angle_beta   90.00
_cell.angle_gamma   90.00
#
_symmetry.space_group_name_H-M   'P 1'
#
loop_
_entity.id
_entity.type
_entity.pdbx_description
1 polymer ?
#
loop_
_entity_poly.entity_id
_entity_poly.type
_entity_poly.pdbx_seq_one_letter_code
_entity_poly.pdbx_strand_id
1 'polypeptide(L)'
;MVSKCKHGRRSTPTTMLISFQQYHSPYYNLTHAALRKEVREWVEAELEPNVNEWEEAKKVPDKIYKQMGEKGYLAGTLGLHKYPIEYTDNRVMCVGPEQWDLFHEMIITDEISRAGSGGLVWNLLGGFGIGCPPLAKFGKKPLVERILPSILNGDKRICLAITEPDAGSDVANLTCEAKLSDDGKHYIVNGEKKWITNGVYSDYFTTAVRTGGPGMNGVSALLIERTEGVSTRKMDCQGVWSSGTTYITFEDVKVPVENLLSKENQGFKGIFPFSLLSALHSFLTLGQSS
;
A
#
# COMPACT_ATOMS: atom_id res chain seq x y z
N MET A 1 -29.54 -23.40 -27.80
CA MET A 1 -29.04 -24.41 -26.84
C MET A 1 -27.53 -24.31 -26.84
N VAL A 2 -26.95 -23.53 -25.94
CA VAL A 2 -25.50 -23.41 -25.78
C VAL A 2 -25.18 -24.05 -24.45
N SER A 3 -24.42 -25.13 -24.51
CA SER A 3 -23.98 -25.96 -23.42
C SER A 3 -23.13 -25.13 -22.44
N LYS A 4 -23.57 -25.02 -21.18
CA LYS A 4 -22.77 -24.48 -20.07
C LYS A 4 -21.61 -25.44 -19.80
N CYS A 5 -20.42 -25.09 -20.25
CA CYS A 5 -19.19 -25.74 -19.81
C CYS A 5 -19.00 -25.43 -18.32
N LYS A 6 -19.31 -26.36 -17.45
CA LYS A 6 -18.87 -26.35 -16.05
C LYS A 6 -17.38 -26.60 -16.05
N HIS A 7 -16.60 -25.55 -15.98
CA HIS A 7 -15.19 -25.67 -15.59
C HIS A 7 -15.14 -26.01 -14.09
N GLY A 8 -15.11 -27.31 -13.83
CA GLY A 8 -14.67 -27.80 -12.54
C GLY A 8 -13.22 -27.33 -12.33
N ARG A 9 -13.02 -26.38 -11.46
CA ARG A 9 -11.67 -26.01 -10.99
C ARG A 9 -11.06 -27.27 -10.39
N ARG A 10 -10.12 -27.88 -11.10
CA ARG A 10 -9.15 -28.76 -10.46
C ARG A 10 -8.40 -27.87 -9.49
N SER A 11 -8.53 -28.17 -8.20
CA SER A 11 -7.59 -27.71 -7.20
C SER A 11 -6.20 -28.14 -7.67
N THR A 12 -5.50 -27.25 -8.34
CA THR A 12 -4.10 -27.47 -8.68
C THR A 12 -3.33 -27.51 -7.36
N PRO A 13 -2.61 -28.61 -7.08
CA PRO A 13 -1.76 -28.68 -5.89
C PRO A 13 -0.48 -27.86 -6.12
N THR A 14 -0.58 -26.69 -6.70
CA THR A 14 0.62 -26.01 -7.20
C THR A 14 0.87 -24.69 -6.52
N THR A 15 0.61 -24.62 -5.25
CA THR A 15 1.33 -23.63 -4.48
C THR A 15 1.93 -24.30 -3.27
N MET A 16 2.59 -25.38 -3.54
CA MET A 16 3.59 -25.98 -2.66
C MET A 16 4.90 -25.21 -2.74
N LEU A 17 4.82 -23.92 -2.88
CA LEU A 17 5.98 -23.08 -2.65
C LEU A 17 6.21 -23.05 -1.15
N ILE A 18 7.15 -23.88 -0.73
CA ILE A 18 7.66 -23.91 0.65
C ILE A 18 6.55 -24.23 1.66
N SER A 19 5.73 -25.24 1.34
CA SER A 19 4.75 -25.66 2.30
C SER A 19 5.46 -26.45 3.40
N PHE A 20 5.39 -25.97 4.60
CA PHE A 20 5.58 -26.65 5.84
C PHE A 20 5.16 -28.11 5.90
N GLN A 21 4.25 -28.51 5.03
CA GLN A 21 3.51 -29.77 5.17
C GLN A 21 4.31 -31.00 4.77
N GLN A 22 5.42 -30.84 4.03
CA GLN A 22 6.21 -32.00 3.57
C GLN A 22 7.73 -31.82 3.64
N TYR A 23 8.23 -30.60 3.83
CA TYR A 23 9.66 -30.33 3.87
C TYR A 23 10.05 -29.54 5.11
N HIS A 24 11.11 -29.94 5.78
CA HIS A 24 11.68 -29.16 6.86
C HIS A 24 12.31 -27.88 6.28
N SER A 25 11.74 -26.72 6.66
CA SER A 25 12.31 -25.42 6.31
C SER A 25 13.01 -24.83 7.54
N PRO A 26 14.24 -24.34 7.42
CA PRO A 26 14.93 -23.66 8.52
C PRO A 26 14.36 -22.25 8.80
N TYR A 27 13.50 -21.73 7.92
CA TYR A 27 12.98 -20.36 7.99
C TYR A 27 11.56 -20.27 8.56
N TYR A 28 10.80 -21.36 8.52
CA TYR A 28 9.40 -21.37 8.96
C TYR A 28 9.25 -22.17 10.26
N ASN A 29 8.38 -21.70 11.14
CA ASN A 29 8.07 -22.32 12.41
C ASN A 29 6.53 -22.43 12.62
N LEU A 30 6.10 -22.81 13.81
CA LEU A 30 4.69 -23.02 14.12
C LEU A 30 3.84 -21.75 14.04
N THR A 31 4.42 -20.56 14.32
CA THR A 31 3.68 -19.30 14.21
C THR A 31 3.38 -18.96 12.74
N HIS A 32 4.30 -19.23 11.83
CA HIS A 32 4.09 -19.10 10.39
C HIS A 32 2.98 -20.04 9.90
N ALA A 33 2.96 -21.29 10.38
CA ALA A 33 1.91 -22.25 10.02
C ALA A 33 0.53 -21.80 10.51
N ALA A 34 0.46 -21.32 11.75
CA ALA A 34 -0.76 -20.82 12.35
C ALA A 34 -1.30 -19.60 11.58
N LEU A 35 -0.42 -18.65 11.26
CA LEU A 35 -0.77 -17.46 10.47
C LEU A 35 -1.30 -17.83 9.10
N ARG A 36 -0.58 -18.73 8.38
CA ARG A 36 -1.01 -19.18 7.05
C ARG A 36 -2.40 -19.77 7.08
N LYS A 37 -2.68 -20.58 8.09
CA LYS A 37 -4.02 -21.18 8.27
C LYS A 37 -5.07 -20.11 8.50
N GLU A 38 -4.83 -19.17 9.42
CA GLU A 38 -5.77 -18.09 9.76
C GLU A 38 -6.08 -17.20 8.54
N VAL A 39 -5.03 -16.75 7.83
CA VAL A 39 -5.21 -15.88 6.66
C VAL A 39 -5.91 -16.63 5.54
N ARG A 40 -5.56 -17.89 5.29
CA ARG A 40 -6.20 -18.75 4.30
C ARG A 40 -7.69 -18.90 4.53
N GLU A 41 -8.09 -19.22 5.75
CA GLU A 41 -9.50 -19.37 6.13
C GLU A 41 -10.27 -18.06 5.88
N TRP A 42 -9.68 -16.92 6.17
CA TRP A 42 -10.29 -15.62 5.86
C TRP A 42 -10.38 -15.34 4.36
N VAL A 43 -9.33 -15.63 3.59
CA VAL A 43 -9.31 -15.45 2.13
C VAL A 43 -10.36 -16.32 1.45
N GLU A 44 -10.44 -17.60 1.83
CA GLU A 44 -11.41 -18.56 1.28
C GLU A 44 -12.86 -18.19 1.63
N ALA A 45 -13.09 -17.61 2.82
CA ALA A 45 -14.42 -17.22 3.26
C ALA A 45 -14.89 -15.85 2.70
N GLU A 46 -14.00 -14.86 2.69
CA GLU A 46 -14.39 -13.47 2.41
C GLU A 46 -13.96 -12.96 1.05
N LEU A 47 -12.81 -13.41 0.51
CA LEU A 47 -12.25 -12.84 -0.72
C LEU A 47 -12.58 -13.68 -1.95
N GLU A 48 -12.21 -14.96 -1.96
CA GLU A 48 -12.36 -15.82 -3.14
C GLU A 48 -13.79 -15.90 -3.69
N PRO A 49 -14.85 -15.97 -2.86
CA PRO A 49 -16.22 -16.06 -3.41
C PRO A 49 -16.68 -14.79 -4.12
N ASN A 50 -16.10 -13.64 -3.76
CA ASN A 50 -16.60 -12.31 -4.14
C ASN A 50 -15.68 -11.58 -5.13
N VAL A 51 -14.46 -12.06 -5.35
CA VAL A 51 -13.41 -11.32 -6.07
C VAL A 51 -13.82 -10.95 -7.51
N ASN A 52 -14.49 -11.83 -8.22
CA ASN A 52 -14.90 -11.57 -9.60
C ASN A 52 -15.96 -10.45 -9.67
N GLU A 53 -16.93 -10.47 -8.74
CA GLU A 53 -17.94 -9.42 -8.63
C GLU A 53 -17.30 -8.05 -8.35
N TRP A 54 -16.31 -8.01 -7.44
CA TRP A 54 -15.61 -6.76 -7.12
C TRP A 54 -14.74 -6.23 -8.27
N GLU A 55 -14.13 -7.13 -9.05
CA GLU A 55 -13.42 -6.72 -10.27
C GLU A 55 -14.37 -6.14 -11.31
N GLU A 56 -15.50 -6.79 -11.58
CA GLU A 56 -16.52 -6.28 -12.51
C GLU A 56 -17.12 -4.95 -12.02
N ALA A 57 -17.38 -4.82 -10.71
CA ALA A 57 -17.83 -3.58 -10.08
C ALA A 57 -16.73 -2.52 -10.01
N LYS A 58 -15.48 -2.89 -10.34
CA LYS A 58 -14.28 -2.03 -10.26
C LYS A 58 -14.06 -1.45 -8.87
N LYS A 59 -14.51 -2.11 -7.82
CA LYS A 59 -14.44 -1.65 -6.43
C LYS A 59 -14.46 -2.81 -5.46
N VAL A 60 -13.49 -2.82 -4.53
CA VAL A 60 -13.54 -3.68 -3.33
C VAL A 60 -14.33 -2.95 -2.24
N PRO A 61 -15.27 -3.60 -1.53
CA PRO A 61 -15.98 -2.98 -0.42
C PRO A 61 -15.05 -2.52 0.70
N ASP A 62 -15.29 -1.33 1.24
CA ASP A 62 -14.42 -0.75 2.28
C ASP A 62 -14.37 -1.61 3.56
N LYS A 63 -15.42 -2.39 3.84
CA LYS A 63 -15.45 -3.35 4.95
C LYS A 63 -14.29 -4.35 4.91
N ILE A 64 -13.83 -4.74 3.72
CA ILE A 64 -12.72 -5.71 3.58
C ILE A 64 -11.40 -5.09 4.03
N TYR A 65 -11.14 -3.84 3.66
CA TYR A 65 -9.97 -3.11 4.14
C TYR A 65 -10.04 -2.89 5.66
N LYS A 66 -11.22 -2.58 6.19
CA LYS A 66 -11.45 -2.46 7.62
C LYS A 66 -11.16 -3.77 8.36
N GLN A 67 -11.62 -4.91 7.83
CA GLN A 67 -11.31 -6.23 8.38
C GLN A 67 -9.79 -6.50 8.43
N MET A 68 -9.02 -6.07 7.42
CA MET A 68 -7.55 -6.20 7.47
C MET A 68 -6.94 -5.42 8.65
N GLY A 69 -7.44 -4.22 8.92
CA GLY A 69 -7.04 -3.43 10.09
C GLY A 69 -7.39 -4.14 11.40
N GLU A 70 -8.64 -4.58 11.56
CA GLU A 70 -9.15 -5.28 12.75
C GLU A 70 -8.41 -6.60 13.03
N LYS A 71 -7.98 -7.31 11.99
CA LYS A 71 -7.18 -8.54 12.09
C LYS A 71 -5.68 -8.27 12.32
N GLY A 72 -5.24 -7.02 12.30
CA GLY A 72 -3.85 -6.64 12.45
C GLY A 72 -3.00 -6.87 11.18
N TYR A 73 -3.61 -7.25 10.05
CA TYR A 73 -2.86 -7.55 8.82
C TYR A 73 -2.20 -6.30 8.22
N LEU A 74 -2.84 -5.13 8.34
CA LEU A 74 -2.21 -3.87 7.93
C LEU A 74 -0.96 -3.57 8.76
N ALA A 75 -1.05 -3.73 10.08
CA ALA A 75 0.12 -3.55 10.93
C ALA A 75 1.24 -4.55 10.60
N GLY A 76 0.85 -5.81 10.33
CA GLY A 76 1.79 -6.87 9.97
C GLY A 76 2.47 -6.70 8.62
N THR A 77 1.84 -5.99 7.67
CA THR A 77 2.36 -5.75 6.30
C THR A 77 2.93 -4.34 6.11
N LEU A 78 3.26 -3.64 7.19
CA LEU A 78 3.83 -2.29 7.12
C LEU A 78 5.26 -2.25 6.56
N GLY A 79 5.97 -3.38 6.51
CA GLY A 79 7.32 -3.47 5.92
C GLY A 79 8.44 -2.92 6.81
N LEU A 80 8.23 -2.83 8.12
CA LEU A 80 9.23 -2.31 9.07
C LEU A 80 10.01 -3.41 9.81
N HIS A 81 9.86 -4.66 9.45
CA HIS A 81 10.46 -5.83 10.12
C HIS A 81 10.06 -6.04 11.59
N LYS A 82 9.23 -5.14 12.13
CA LYS A 82 8.70 -5.22 13.50
C LYS A 82 7.22 -4.88 13.49
N TYR A 83 6.48 -5.57 14.31
CA TYR A 83 5.08 -5.25 14.52
C TYR A 83 4.96 -3.93 15.30
N PRO A 84 4.27 -2.90 14.78
CA PRO A 84 4.25 -1.55 15.37
C PRO A 84 3.23 -1.44 16.52
N ILE A 85 3.46 -2.17 17.61
CA ILE A 85 2.54 -2.30 18.76
C ILE A 85 2.24 -0.96 19.45
N GLU A 86 3.12 0.02 19.30
CA GLU A 86 2.95 1.35 19.86
C GLU A 86 1.90 2.20 19.13
N TYR A 87 1.45 1.77 17.95
CA TYR A 87 0.50 2.52 17.12
C TYR A 87 -0.83 1.81 16.88
N THR A 88 -0.99 0.57 17.34
CA THR A 88 -2.25 -0.17 17.17
C THR A 88 -2.44 -1.23 18.25
N ASP A 89 -3.68 -1.35 18.72
CA ASP A 89 -4.12 -2.46 19.58
C ASP A 89 -4.52 -3.71 18.79
N ASN A 90 -4.73 -3.56 17.47
CA ASN A 90 -5.09 -4.66 16.60
C ASN A 90 -3.86 -5.49 16.29
N ARG A 91 -3.89 -6.75 16.72
CA ARG A 91 -2.78 -7.69 16.57
C ARG A 91 -3.26 -8.94 15.86
N VAL A 92 -2.35 -9.57 15.14
CA VAL A 92 -2.61 -10.91 14.61
C VAL A 92 -2.71 -11.89 15.78
N MET A 93 -3.87 -12.51 15.94
CA MET A 93 -4.21 -13.27 17.16
C MET A 93 -3.31 -14.47 17.41
N CYS A 94 -2.80 -15.10 16.34
CA CYS A 94 -2.00 -16.32 16.45
C CYS A 94 -0.49 -16.09 16.55
N VAL A 95 -0.02 -14.81 16.46
CA VAL A 95 1.42 -14.47 16.46
C VAL A 95 1.69 -13.32 17.41
N GLY A 96 2.58 -13.52 18.38
CA GLY A 96 3.05 -12.43 19.25
C GLY A 96 3.91 -11.43 18.47
N PRO A 97 3.85 -10.12 18.81
CA PRO A 97 4.63 -9.09 18.13
C PRO A 97 6.14 -9.34 18.16
N GLU A 98 6.63 -9.97 19.22
CA GLU A 98 8.04 -10.35 19.40
C GLU A 98 8.49 -11.51 18.49
N GLN A 99 7.54 -12.26 17.95
CA GLN A 99 7.78 -13.40 17.04
C GLN A 99 7.64 -12.99 15.57
N TRP A 100 7.21 -11.73 15.31
CA TRP A 100 6.94 -11.24 13.97
C TRP A 100 8.23 -11.04 13.17
N ASP A 101 8.25 -11.59 11.95
CA ASP A 101 9.34 -11.41 10.99
C ASP A 101 8.79 -11.24 9.56
N LEU A 102 9.70 -11.07 8.59
CA LEU A 102 9.34 -10.87 7.18
C LEU A 102 8.58 -12.05 6.56
N PHE A 103 8.77 -13.27 7.05
CA PHE A 103 8.05 -14.42 6.51
C PHE A 103 6.58 -14.39 6.90
N HIS A 104 6.23 -13.79 8.04
CA HIS A 104 4.83 -13.53 8.40
C HIS A 104 4.17 -12.54 7.43
N GLU A 105 4.86 -11.45 7.07
CA GLU A 105 4.39 -10.49 6.08
C GLU A 105 4.19 -11.15 4.70
N MET A 106 5.17 -11.96 4.25
CA MET A 106 5.07 -12.72 3.01
C MET A 106 3.87 -13.66 2.99
N ILE A 107 3.56 -14.32 4.10
CA ILE A 107 2.41 -15.23 4.20
C ILE A 107 1.09 -14.49 3.99
N ILE A 108 0.91 -13.32 4.59
CA ILE A 108 -0.31 -12.53 4.39
C ILE A 108 -0.46 -12.16 2.90
N THR A 109 0.61 -11.67 2.29
CA THR A 109 0.60 -11.28 0.88
C THR A 109 0.34 -12.47 -0.06
N ASP A 110 1.00 -13.60 0.19
CA ASP A 110 0.84 -14.84 -0.58
C ASP A 110 -0.60 -15.38 -0.52
N GLU A 111 -1.18 -15.45 0.67
CA GLU A 111 -2.55 -15.95 0.83
C GLU A 111 -3.59 -15.01 0.22
N ILE A 112 -3.46 -13.70 0.35
CA ILE A 112 -4.35 -12.73 -0.32
C ILE A 112 -4.24 -12.84 -1.85
N SER A 113 -3.04 -13.07 -2.37
CA SER A 113 -2.79 -13.22 -3.81
C SER A 113 -3.47 -14.46 -4.40
N ARG A 114 -3.72 -15.49 -3.60
CA ARG A 114 -4.46 -16.70 -4.00
C ARG A 114 -5.91 -16.44 -4.45
N ALA A 115 -6.51 -15.33 -4.02
CA ALA A 115 -7.82 -14.93 -4.50
C ALA A 115 -7.86 -14.68 -6.02
N GLY A 116 -6.70 -14.59 -6.69
CA GLY A 116 -6.56 -14.60 -8.13
C GLY A 116 -6.92 -13.28 -8.84
N SER A 117 -6.85 -12.15 -8.13
CA SER A 117 -7.05 -10.82 -8.70
C SER A 117 -5.93 -9.86 -8.33
N GLY A 118 -5.22 -9.36 -9.33
CA GLY A 118 -4.23 -8.29 -9.15
C GLY A 118 -4.85 -6.99 -8.65
N GLY A 119 -6.07 -6.67 -9.07
CA GLY A 119 -6.80 -5.48 -8.63
C GLY A 119 -7.13 -5.52 -7.15
N LEU A 120 -7.57 -6.68 -6.64
CA LEU A 120 -7.81 -6.89 -5.20
C LEU A 120 -6.52 -6.72 -4.39
N VAL A 121 -5.43 -7.38 -4.79
CA VAL A 121 -4.13 -7.29 -4.08
C VAL A 121 -3.65 -5.85 -4.03
N TRP A 122 -3.73 -5.13 -5.16
CA TRP A 122 -3.34 -3.73 -5.22
C TRP A 122 -4.28 -2.83 -4.40
N ASN A 123 -5.58 -3.16 -4.33
CA ASN A 123 -6.53 -2.43 -3.49
C ASN A 123 -6.20 -2.57 -2.00
N LEU A 124 -5.88 -3.78 -1.55
CA LEU A 124 -5.69 -4.06 -0.13
C LEU A 124 -4.28 -3.76 0.36
N LEU A 125 -3.26 -4.06 -0.45
CA LEU A 125 -1.85 -3.99 -0.04
C LEU A 125 -1.05 -2.94 -0.83
N GLY A 126 -1.35 -2.72 -2.12
CA GLY A 126 -0.49 -1.95 -3.00
C GLY A 126 -0.29 -0.50 -2.57
N GLY A 127 -1.37 0.27 -2.40
CA GLY A 127 -1.26 1.67 -1.98
C GLY A 127 -0.69 1.82 -0.59
N PHE A 128 -1.17 1.01 0.36
CA PHE A 128 -0.71 0.99 1.74
C PHE A 128 0.76 0.58 1.84
N GLY A 129 1.14 -0.57 1.26
CA GLY A 129 2.47 -1.16 1.41
C GLY A 129 3.61 -0.30 0.88
N ILE A 130 3.34 0.61 -0.07
CA ILE A 130 4.35 1.53 -0.61
C ILE A 130 4.20 2.97 -0.09
N GLY A 131 3.00 3.38 0.31
CA GLY A 131 2.71 4.74 0.77
C GLY A 131 2.88 4.95 2.27
N CYS A 132 2.61 3.93 3.10
CA CYS A 132 2.66 4.04 4.55
C CYS A 132 4.08 3.95 5.16
N PRO A 133 5.00 3.08 4.68
CA PRO A 133 6.34 2.95 5.26
C PRO A 133 7.13 4.26 5.31
N PRO A 134 7.10 5.15 4.29
CA PRO A 134 7.77 6.44 4.39
C PRO A 134 7.25 7.32 5.53
N LEU A 135 5.94 7.35 5.77
CA LEU A 135 5.36 8.05 6.91
C LEU A 135 5.89 7.48 8.23
N ALA A 136 5.80 6.16 8.41
CA ALA A 136 6.20 5.49 9.65
C ALA A 136 7.70 5.66 9.95
N LYS A 137 8.56 5.70 8.91
CA LYS A 137 10.02 5.75 9.07
C LYS A 137 10.58 7.17 9.11
N PHE A 138 10.04 8.09 8.34
CA PHE A 138 10.60 9.44 8.12
C PHE A 138 9.70 10.56 8.62
N GLY A 139 8.46 10.27 9.00
CA GLY A 139 7.55 11.23 9.61
C GLY A 139 8.06 11.69 10.97
N LYS A 140 7.83 12.96 11.30
CA LYS A 140 8.08 13.46 12.66
C LYS A 140 7.15 12.75 13.64
N LYS A 141 7.63 12.44 14.84
CA LYS A 141 6.87 11.67 15.84
C LYS A 141 5.44 12.15 16.06
N PRO A 142 5.15 13.46 16.24
CA PRO A 142 3.77 13.94 16.41
C PRO A 142 2.88 13.66 15.19
N LEU A 143 3.44 13.71 13.97
CA LEU A 143 2.71 13.41 12.74
C LEU A 143 2.36 11.93 12.67
N VAL A 144 3.32 11.06 12.97
CA VAL A 144 3.14 9.60 12.98
C VAL A 144 2.10 9.20 14.02
N GLU A 145 2.20 9.69 15.26
CA GLU A 145 1.26 9.41 16.35
C GLU A 145 -0.16 9.88 16.02
N ARG A 146 -0.32 10.96 15.28
CA ARG A 146 -1.64 11.47 14.87
C ARG A 146 -2.30 10.64 13.77
N ILE A 147 -1.52 10.14 12.82
CA ILE A 147 -2.05 9.59 11.56
C ILE A 147 -1.98 8.07 11.50
N LEU A 148 -0.85 7.48 11.88
CA LEU A 148 -0.58 6.06 11.67
C LEU A 148 -1.61 5.13 12.33
N PRO A 149 -2.10 5.39 13.57
CA PRO A 149 -3.10 4.53 14.18
C PRO A 149 -4.37 4.34 13.35
N SER A 150 -4.90 5.42 12.77
CA SER A 150 -6.11 5.36 11.93
C SER A 150 -5.92 4.55 10.65
N ILE A 151 -4.70 4.56 10.10
CA ILE A 151 -4.34 3.76 8.92
C ILE A 151 -4.22 2.29 9.30
N LEU A 152 -3.49 1.97 10.37
CA LEU A 152 -3.28 0.58 10.80
C LEU A 152 -4.58 -0.10 11.26
N ASN A 153 -5.52 0.67 11.79
CA ASN A 153 -6.84 0.17 12.18
C ASN A 153 -7.82 0.05 10.99
N GLY A 154 -7.39 0.41 9.77
CA GLY A 154 -8.22 0.32 8.57
C GLY A 154 -9.31 1.38 8.47
N ASP A 155 -9.25 2.46 9.28
CA ASP A 155 -10.20 3.58 9.25
C ASP A 155 -9.89 4.58 8.16
N LYS A 156 -8.61 4.71 7.82
CA LYS A 156 -8.06 5.63 6.83
C LYS A 156 -7.14 4.91 5.86
N ARG A 157 -7.04 5.44 4.65
CA ARG A 157 -6.17 4.87 3.61
C ARG A 157 -5.06 5.83 3.22
N ILE A 158 -3.93 5.28 2.81
CA ILE A 158 -2.76 6.01 2.33
C ILE A 158 -2.28 5.41 1.01
N CYS A 159 -1.73 6.25 0.14
CA CYS A 159 -1.06 5.82 -1.07
C CYS A 159 0.25 6.56 -1.32
N LEU A 160 1.03 6.08 -2.30
CA LEU A 160 2.25 6.73 -2.78
C LEU A 160 1.95 7.48 -4.07
N ALA A 161 2.20 8.79 -4.12
CA ALA A 161 1.94 9.66 -5.26
C ALA A 161 3.26 10.25 -5.80
N ILE A 162 3.92 9.52 -6.70
CA ILE A 162 5.21 9.91 -7.30
C ILE A 162 5.04 10.23 -8.78
N THR A 163 4.59 9.25 -9.56
CA THR A 163 4.52 9.28 -11.02
C THR A 163 3.63 10.41 -11.52
N GLU A 164 4.10 11.10 -12.54
CA GLU A 164 3.40 12.19 -13.26
C GLU A 164 3.14 11.79 -14.72
N PRO A 165 2.29 12.54 -15.45
CA PRO A 165 2.10 12.30 -16.88
C PRO A 165 3.40 12.20 -17.67
N ASP A 166 4.37 13.08 -17.38
CA ASP A 166 5.63 13.22 -18.11
C ASP A 166 6.86 12.72 -17.35
N ALA A 167 6.68 12.22 -16.11
CA ALA A 167 7.76 11.72 -15.27
C ALA A 167 7.37 10.38 -14.59
N GLY A 168 7.64 9.27 -15.29
CA GLY A 168 7.49 7.91 -14.81
C GLY A 168 8.78 7.39 -14.17
N SER A 169 9.59 6.65 -14.94
CA SER A 169 10.90 6.18 -14.45
C SER A 169 11.89 7.33 -14.20
N ASP A 170 11.75 8.43 -14.91
CA ASP A 170 12.53 9.64 -14.72
C ASP A 170 11.96 10.55 -13.61
N VAL A 171 11.90 10.02 -12.41
CA VAL A 171 11.40 10.73 -11.22
C VAL A 171 12.18 12.01 -10.92
N ALA A 172 13.44 12.07 -11.33
CA ALA A 172 14.28 13.25 -11.13
C ALA A 172 13.74 14.52 -11.84
N ASN A 173 12.92 14.33 -12.87
CA ASN A 173 12.33 15.42 -13.64
C ASN A 173 10.85 15.69 -13.34
N LEU A 174 10.34 15.21 -12.20
CA LEU A 174 8.99 15.54 -11.76
C LEU A 174 8.78 17.08 -11.67
N THR A 175 7.56 17.51 -11.96
CA THR A 175 7.19 18.95 -12.08
C THR A 175 6.18 19.41 -11.02
N CYS A 176 5.49 18.47 -10.33
CA CYS A 176 4.60 18.82 -9.23
C CYS A 176 5.38 19.60 -8.16
N GLU A 177 5.10 20.90 -8.04
CA GLU A 177 5.87 21.81 -7.19
C GLU A 177 5.25 22.00 -5.81
N ALA A 178 6.09 22.38 -4.84
CA ALA A 178 5.69 22.80 -3.51
C ALA A 178 6.50 24.02 -3.11
N LYS A 179 5.83 25.18 -3.04
CA LYS A 179 6.44 26.45 -2.63
C LYS A 179 6.11 26.77 -1.19
N LEU A 180 7.11 27.17 -0.44
CA LEU A 180 6.89 27.65 0.93
C LEU A 180 6.03 28.93 0.90
N SER A 181 5.00 28.99 1.74
CA SER A 181 4.16 30.19 1.90
C SER A 181 4.95 31.34 2.55
N ASP A 182 4.50 32.57 2.36
CA ASP A 182 5.19 33.79 2.88
C ASP A 182 5.35 33.77 4.41
N ASP A 183 4.41 33.14 5.12
CA ASP A 183 4.47 33.00 6.59
C ASP A 183 5.34 31.80 7.04
N GLY A 184 5.89 31.04 6.12
CA GLY A 184 6.75 29.89 6.38
C GLY A 184 6.08 28.69 7.05
N LYS A 185 4.75 28.65 7.11
CA LYS A 185 4.00 27.60 7.84
C LYS A 185 3.47 26.48 6.97
N HIS A 186 3.36 26.71 5.67
CA HIS A 186 2.77 25.76 4.73
C HIS A 186 3.60 25.66 3.45
N TYR A 187 3.56 24.51 2.81
CA TYR A 187 3.86 24.38 1.40
C TYR A 187 2.56 24.54 0.60
N ILE A 188 2.60 25.31 -0.46
CA ILE A 188 1.52 25.42 -1.45
C ILE A 188 1.87 24.48 -2.60
N VAL A 189 1.07 23.42 -2.76
CA VAL A 189 1.35 22.34 -3.72
C VAL A 189 0.48 22.50 -4.95
N ASN A 190 1.12 22.45 -6.12
CA ASN A 190 0.48 22.52 -7.43
C ASN A 190 1.08 21.45 -8.37
N GLY A 191 0.23 20.75 -9.11
CA GLY A 191 0.66 19.78 -10.11
C GLY A 191 -0.23 18.55 -10.18
N GLU A 192 0.25 17.54 -10.89
CA GLU A 192 -0.53 16.35 -11.21
C GLU A 192 0.22 15.06 -10.90
N LYS A 193 -0.51 14.02 -10.54
CA LYS A 193 0.02 12.65 -10.38
C LYS A 193 -0.84 11.67 -11.17
N LYS A 194 -0.19 10.65 -11.73
CA LYS A 194 -0.84 9.66 -12.59
C LYS A 194 -0.42 8.25 -12.21
N TRP A 195 -1.30 7.30 -12.44
CA TRP A 195 -1.10 5.88 -12.10
C TRP A 195 -0.99 5.61 -10.59
N ILE A 196 -1.68 6.40 -9.80
CA ILE A 196 -1.59 6.30 -8.33
C ILE A 196 -2.54 5.23 -7.82
N THR A 197 -2.00 4.09 -7.44
CA THR A 197 -2.74 2.97 -6.84
C THR A 197 -3.44 3.44 -5.57
N ASN A 198 -4.75 3.12 -5.45
CA ASN A 198 -5.63 3.51 -4.35
C ASN A 198 -5.90 5.03 -4.20
N GLY A 199 -5.38 5.90 -5.05
CA GLY A 199 -5.51 7.34 -4.87
C GLY A 199 -6.95 7.82 -4.71
N VAL A 200 -7.93 7.19 -5.40
CA VAL A 200 -9.35 7.56 -5.29
C VAL A 200 -9.95 7.26 -3.90
N TYR A 201 -9.38 6.31 -3.18
CA TYR A 201 -9.84 5.90 -1.84
C TYR A 201 -9.03 6.51 -0.71
N SER A 202 -7.83 7.05 -1.00
CA SER A 202 -6.87 7.48 0.02
C SER A 202 -7.26 8.77 0.68
N ASP A 203 -7.10 8.83 2.01
CA ASP A 203 -7.20 10.03 2.82
C ASP A 203 -5.86 10.78 2.89
N TYR A 204 -4.76 10.04 2.71
CA TYR A 204 -3.39 10.53 2.79
C TYR A 204 -2.59 10.14 1.56
N PHE A 205 -1.72 11.03 1.12
CA PHE A 205 -0.87 10.86 -0.06
C PHE A 205 0.59 11.13 0.33
N THR A 206 1.41 10.10 0.35
CA THR A 206 2.87 10.27 0.41
C THR A 206 3.34 10.73 -0.96
N THR A 207 3.61 12.01 -1.10
CA THR A 207 3.76 12.68 -2.41
C THR A 207 5.18 13.17 -2.62
N ALA A 208 5.75 12.83 -3.78
CA ALA A 208 6.98 13.47 -4.27
C ALA A 208 6.66 14.83 -4.87
N VAL A 209 7.38 15.85 -4.46
CA VAL A 209 7.19 17.23 -4.93
C VAL A 209 8.54 17.90 -5.17
N ARG A 210 8.55 18.91 -6.03
CA ARG A 210 9.72 19.76 -6.27
C ARG A 210 9.69 20.95 -5.34
N THR A 211 10.67 21.02 -4.45
CA THR A 211 10.89 22.17 -3.55
C THR A 211 12.16 22.94 -3.90
N GLY A 212 13.05 22.35 -4.69
CA GLY A 212 14.32 22.95 -5.09
C GLY A 212 14.56 22.93 -6.59
N GLY A 213 15.80 23.08 -6.98
CA GLY A 213 16.24 23.10 -8.39
C GLY A 213 15.99 21.79 -9.15
N PRO A 214 16.41 21.71 -10.41
CA PRO A 214 16.22 20.53 -11.24
C PRO A 214 16.99 19.30 -10.73
N GLY A 215 16.57 18.11 -11.17
CA GLY A 215 17.19 16.84 -10.83
C GLY A 215 16.82 16.30 -9.44
N MET A 216 17.50 15.26 -9.01
CA MET A 216 17.20 14.51 -7.80
C MET A 216 17.30 15.34 -6.50
N ASN A 217 18.21 16.33 -6.48
CA ASN A 217 18.49 17.14 -5.30
C ASN A 217 17.44 18.25 -5.06
N GLY A 218 16.46 18.40 -5.91
CA GLY A 218 15.34 19.34 -5.73
C GLY A 218 14.03 18.65 -5.33
N VAL A 219 14.06 17.33 -5.07
CA VAL A 219 12.87 16.56 -4.74
C VAL A 219 12.74 16.36 -3.23
N SER A 220 11.55 16.69 -2.71
CA SER A 220 11.12 16.43 -1.34
C SER A 220 9.96 15.45 -1.32
N ALA A 221 9.62 14.95 -0.14
CA ALA A 221 8.41 14.19 0.08
C ALA A 221 7.54 14.84 1.14
N LEU A 222 6.26 15.03 0.82
CA LEU A 222 5.25 15.57 1.70
C LEU A 222 4.16 14.53 1.97
N LEU A 223 3.65 14.49 3.19
CA LEU A 223 2.39 13.83 3.47
C LEU A 223 1.25 14.84 3.24
N ILE A 224 0.51 14.66 2.16
CA ILE A 224 -0.64 15.49 1.82
C ILE A 224 -1.91 14.81 2.35
N GLU A 225 -2.73 15.54 3.08
CA GLU A 225 -4.04 15.10 3.52
C GLU A 225 -5.08 15.43 2.44
N ARG A 226 -6.15 14.63 2.33
CA ARG A 226 -7.24 14.93 1.41
C ARG A 226 -8.02 16.15 1.91
N THR A 227 -7.75 17.29 1.32
CA THR A 227 -8.35 18.59 1.65
C THR A 227 -8.88 19.26 0.38
N GLU A 228 -9.44 20.46 0.52
CA GLU A 228 -9.76 21.33 -0.62
C GLU A 228 -8.54 21.52 -1.52
N GLY A 229 -8.75 21.52 -2.83
CA GLY A 229 -7.69 21.59 -3.84
C GLY A 229 -7.10 20.22 -4.25
N VAL A 230 -7.44 19.12 -3.54
CA VAL A 230 -7.09 17.76 -3.95
C VAL A 230 -8.24 17.14 -4.73
N SER A 231 -8.10 17.00 -6.04
CA SER A 231 -9.06 16.30 -6.87
C SER A 231 -8.53 14.95 -7.36
N THR A 232 -9.41 13.97 -7.49
CA THR A 232 -9.04 12.61 -7.88
C THR A 232 -10.00 12.05 -8.92
N ARG A 233 -9.46 11.46 -9.98
CA ARG A 233 -10.23 10.79 -11.02
C ARG A 233 -9.73 9.36 -11.19
N LYS A 234 -10.64 8.40 -10.98
CA LYS A 234 -10.33 6.97 -11.18
C LYS A 234 -9.95 6.72 -12.64
N MET A 235 -8.98 5.84 -12.83
CA MET A 235 -8.53 5.37 -14.14
C MET A 235 -8.94 3.92 -14.32
N ASP A 236 -9.43 3.58 -15.52
CA ASP A 236 -9.71 2.20 -15.93
C ASP A 236 -8.41 1.55 -16.42
N CYS A 237 -7.85 0.64 -15.61
CA CYS A 237 -6.62 -0.06 -15.90
C CYS A 237 -6.90 -1.54 -16.17
N GLN A 238 -6.51 -2.03 -17.35
CA GLN A 238 -6.69 -3.43 -17.73
C GLN A 238 -6.02 -4.37 -16.73
N GLY A 239 -6.73 -5.40 -16.30
CA GLY A 239 -6.22 -6.44 -15.40
C GLY A 239 -6.21 -6.08 -13.92
N VAL A 240 -6.49 -4.81 -13.56
CA VAL A 240 -6.47 -4.33 -12.16
C VAL A 240 -7.60 -3.32 -11.90
N TRP A 241 -8.81 -3.60 -12.34
CA TRP A 241 -9.92 -2.65 -12.31
C TRP A 241 -10.33 -2.20 -10.92
N SER A 242 -10.25 -3.08 -9.93
CA SER A 242 -10.62 -2.78 -8.55
C SER A 242 -9.51 -2.09 -7.74
N SER A 243 -8.30 -1.89 -8.33
CA SER A 243 -7.14 -1.30 -7.66
C SER A 243 -7.33 0.15 -7.18
N GLY A 244 -8.30 0.86 -7.77
CA GLY A 244 -8.48 2.29 -7.49
C GLY A 244 -7.34 3.15 -8.02
N THR A 245 -6.71 2.75 -9.13
CA THR A 245 -5.68 3.55 -9.81
C THR A 245 -6.25 4.90 -10.22
N THR A 246 -5.50 5.97 -9.98
CA THR A 246 -6.04 7.34 -9.95
C THR A 246 -5.12 8.33 -10.68
N TYR A 247 -5.75 9.29 -11.30
CA TYR A 247 -5.17 10.57 -11.67
C TYR A 247 -5.50 11.59 -10.57
N ILE A 248 -4.51 12.30 -10.06
CA ILE A 248 -4.65 13.27 -8.98
C ILE A 248 -4.22 14.64 -9.50
N THR A 249 -4.98 15.69 -9.16
CA THR A 249 -4.59 17.08 -9.37
C THR A 249 -4.55 17.79 -8.03
N PHE A 250 -3.49 18.56 -7.82
CA PHE A 250 -3.29 19.45 -6.68
C PHE A 250 -3.37 20.89 -7.18
N GLU A 251 -4.28 21.68 -6.62
CA GLU A 251 -4.51 23.08 -6.93
C GLU A 251 -4.48 23.90 -5.65
N ASP A 252 -3.39 24.64 -5.44
CA ASP A 252 -3.12 25.48 -4.27
C ASP A 252 -3.30 24.77 -2.93
N VAL A 253 -2.95 23.47 -2.87
CA VAL A 253 -3.11 22.65 -1.68
C VAL A 253 -2.15 23.10 -0.59
N LYS A 254 -2.71 23.54 0.55
CA LYS A 254 -1.95 23.97 1.72
C LYS A 254 -1.54 22.76 2.56
N VAL A 255 -0.24 22.50 2.62
CA VAL A 255 0.34 21.38 3.38
C VAL A 255 1.21 21.94 4.50
N PRO A 256 0.92 21.66 5.79
CA PRO A 256 1.74 22.13 6.89
C PRO A 256 3.20 21.69 6.76
N VAL A 257 4.15 22.54 7.16
CA VAL A 257 5.60 22.24 7.07
C VAL A 257 6.01 21.05 7.94
N GLU A 258 5.25 20.73 8.96
CA GLU A 258 5.45 19.54 9.79
C GLU A 258 5.16 18.23 9.04
N ASN A 259 4.39 18.27 7.95
CA ASN A 259 4.09 17.12 7.09
C ASN A 259 5.24 16.78 6.12
N LEU A 260 6.35 17.51 6.18
CA LEU A 260 7.58 17.17 5.44
C LEU A 260 8.16 15.87 5.99
N LEU A 261 8.26 14.86 5.13
CA LEU A 261 8.88 13.59 5.45
C LEU A 261 10.40 13.69 5.22
N SER A 262 11.18 13.45 6.28
CA SER A 262 12.64 13.61 6.27
C SER A 262 13.06 15.11 6.18
N LYS A 263 14.01 15.44 5.31
CA LYS A 263 14.52 16.79 5.09
C LYS A 263 14.15 17.29 3.71
N GLU A 264 14.01 18.60 3.58
CA GLU A 264 13.77 19.25 2.28
C GLU A 264 14.89 18.91 1.29
N ASN A 265 14.51 18.67 0.04
CA ASN A 265 15.42 18.30 -1.05
C ASN A 265 16.17 16.96 -0.87
N GLN A 266 15.71 16.11 0.06
CA GLN A 266 16.27 14.78 0.32
C GLN A 266 15.29 13.63 0.09
N GLY A 267 14.12 13.91 -0.50
CA GLY A 267 13.10 12.91 -0.78
C GLY A 267 13.62 11.76 -1.64
N PHE A 268 14.40 12.08 -2.67
CA PHE A 268 14.92 11.07 -3.59
C PHE A 268 15.88 10.07 -2.91
N LYS A 269 16.76 10.53 -2.04
CA LYS A 269 17.76 9.69 -1.38
C LYS A 269 17.19 8.88 -0.21
N GLY A 270 16.20 9.41 0.48
CA GLY A 270 15.66 8.82 1.71
C GLY A 270 14.46 7.90 1.48
N ILE A 271 13.52 8.31 0.64
CA ILE A 271 12.19 7.70 0.56
C ILE A 271 12.07 6.70 -0.59
N PHE A 272 12.60 7.03 -1.77
CA PHE A 272 12.43 6.20 -2.95
C PHE A 272 13.09 4.82 -2.89
N PRO A 273 14.31 4.64 -2.38
CA PRO A 273 14.90 3.31 -2.24
C PRO A 273 14.06 2.41 -1.34
N PHE A 274 13.40 2.99 -0.34
CA PHE A 274 12.57 2.26 0.61
C PHE A 274 11.23 1.82 0.00
N SER A 275 10.57 2.71 -0.72
CA SER A 275 9.34 2.39 -1.45
C SER A 275 9.58 1.34 -2.53
N LEU A 276 10.74 1.37 -3.19
CA LEU A 276 11.12 0.39 -4.19
C LEU A 276 11.35 -1.00 -3.58
N LEU A 277 11.97 -1.09 -2.40
CA LEU A 277 12.13 -2.36 -1.69
C LEU A 277 10.79 -2.97 -1.28
N SER A 278 9.88 -2.16 -0.75
CA SER A 278 8.52 -2.60 -0.40
C SER A 278 7.72 -3.03 -1.64
N ALA A 279 7.86 -2.29 -2.75
CA ALA A 279 7.23 -2.66 -4.02
C ALA A 279 7.80 -3.99 -4.57
N LEU A 280 9.11 -4.16 -4.58
CA LEU A 280 9.78 -5.41 -5.01
C LEU A 280 9.32 -6.60 -4.17
N HIS A 281 9.15 -6.44 -2.86
CA HIS A 281 8.63 -7.48 -1.99
C HIS A 281 7.20 -7.89 -2.38
N SER A 282 6.32 -6.93 -2.63
CA SER A 282 4.95 -7.18 -3.09
C SER A 282 4.89 -7.79 -4.50
N PHE A 283 5.81 -7.43 -5.40
CA PHE A 283 5.87 -7.96 -6.76
C PHE A 283 6.47 -9.37 -6.84
N LEU A 284 7.44 -9.71 -6.01
CA LEU A 284 8.03 -11.06 -5.99
C LEU A 284 7.01 -12.13 -5.58
N THR A 285 6.03 -11.77 -4.76
CA THR A 285 4.92 -12.67 -4.39
C THR A 285 3.88 -12.82 -5.50
N LEU A 286 3.64 -11.80 -6.33
CA LEU A 286 2.70 -11.85 -7.46
C LEU A 286 3.24 -12.68 -8.65
N GLY A 287 4.55 -12.70 -8.88
CA GLY A 287 5.18 -13.42 -9.99
C GLY A 287 5.23 -14.93 -9.83
N GLN A 288 4.83 -15.46 -8.67
CA GLN A 288 4.85 -16.91 -8.40
C GLN A 288 3.47 -17.57 -8.51
N SER A 289 2.42 -16.80 -8.78
CA SER A 289 1.04 -17.28 -8.91
C SER A 289 0.52 -17.40 -10.35
N SER A 290 1.40 -17.24 -11.35
CA SER A 290 1.10 -17.42 -12.77
C SER A 290 1.55 -18.79 -13.31
#